data_2c748c0a0f70fb85b696d3d709d881c1
#
_entry.id   2c748c0a0f70fb85b696d3d709d881c1
#
_cell.length_a   1.000
_cell.length_b   1.000
_cell.length_c   1.000
_cell.angle_alpha   90.00
_cell.angle_beta   90.00
_cell.angle_gamma   90.00
#
_symmetry.space_group_name_H-M   'P 1'
#
loop_
_entity.id
_entity.type
_entity.pdbx_description
1 polymer ?
#
loop_
_entity_poly.entity_id
_entity_poly.type
_entity_poly.pdbx_seq_one_letter_code
_entity_poly.pdbx_strand_id
1 'polypeptide(L)'
;MVCANCESEIEQGVPCPKCGAVAAVIEQPSAFQAAAGMGGGGQTFSTAAVETPKRTFCTNCGATIEPGQPCTNCAVRQAAAATQQAVTTAISDVVGLRALGYIIDVIPMIIIGVVIGWIPIIGAIIFGVILLCYWLLRDFAGHSLGKIVLGLEVVKKDGTPSDTKARILRNVTIAIGPAFLILPVIGYVLGPVLSLICIVTEMIMLLVTKERIGDRLAGTTVVKKLR
;
A
#
# COMPACT_ATOMS: atom_id res chain seq x y z
N MET A 1 -29.62 -4.19 -0.92
CA MET A 1 -29.58 -3.87 -2.36
C MET A 1 -28.30 -4.44 -2.97
N VAL A 2 -28.23 -4.56 -4.30
CA VAL A 2 -27.08 -5.13 -4.98
C VAL A 2 -26.20 -4.00 -5.53
N CYS A 3 -24.88 -4.11 -5.37
CA CYS A 3 -23.92 -3.15 -5.91
C CYS A 3 -23.89 -3.21 -7.44
N ALA A 4 -24.11 -2.09 -8.12
CA ALA A 4 -24.13 -2.01 -9.58
C ALA A 4 -22.77 -2.33 -10.25
N ASN A 5 -21.67 -2.35 -9.49
CA ASN A 5 -20.33 -2.56 -10.03
C ASN A 5 -19.77 -3.99 -9.83
N CYS A 6 -20.23 -4.72 -8.81
CA CYS A 6 -19.69 -6.06 -8.49
C CYS A 6 -20.76 -7.06 -8.02
N GLU A 7 -22.04 -6.71 -8.12
CA GLU A 7 -23.21 -7.54 -7.79
C GLU A 7 -23.26 -8.09 -6.36
N SER A 8 -22.42 -7.60 -5.43
CA SER A 8 -22.46 -8.00 -4.03
C SER A 8 -23.60 -7.30 -3.28
N GLU A 9 -24.19 -7.97 -2.30
CA GLU A 9 -25.19 -7.36 -1.41
C GLU A 9 -24.56 -6.26 -0.54
N ILE A 10 -25.21 -5.09 -0.50
CA ILE A 10 -24.77 -3.92 0.25
C ILE A 10 -25.94 -3.29 1.00
N GLU A 11 -25.66 -2.70 2.18
CA GLU A 11 -26.60 -1.89 2.93
C GLU A 11 -26.68 -0.47 2.36
N GLN A 12 -27.86 0.17 2.49
CA GLN A 12 -28.07 1.55 2.00
C GLN A 12 -27.14 2.53 2.73
N GLY A 13 -26.41 3.33 1.93
CA GLY A 13 -25.56 4.40 2.47
C GLY A 13 -24.16 3.96 2.89
N VAL A 14 -23.81 2.68 2.78
CA VAL A 14 -22.48 2.16 3.12
C VAL A 14 -21.68 1.89 1.83
N PRO A 15 -20.41 2.29 1.74
CA PRO A 15 -19.55 1.95 0.61
C PRO A 15 -19.46 0.43 0.47
N CYS A 16 -19.54 -0.07 -0.78
CA CYS A 16 -19.42 -1.50 -1.04
C CYS A 16 -18.08 -2.06 -0.52
N PRO A 17 -18.08 -3.04 0.39
CA PRO A 17 -16.84 -3.56 0.99
C PRO A 17 -15.94 -4.28 -0.01
N LYS A 18 -16.48 -4.66 -1.18
CA LYS A 18 -15.76 -5.43 -2.20
C LYS A 18 -15.11 -4.56 -3.28
N CYS A 19 -15.72 -3.44 -3.64
CA CYS A 19 -15.22 -2.57 -4.72
C CYS A 19 -15.12 -1.09 -4.35
N GLY A 20 -15.51 -0.69 -3.15
CA GLY A 20 -15.46 0.70 -2.68
C GLY A 20 -16.49 1.65 -3.32
N ALA A 21 -17.36 1.16 -4.21
CA ALA A 21 -18.35 1.99 -4.86
C ALA A 21 -19.40 2.44 -3.83
N VAL A 22 -19.62 3.75 -3.73
CA VAL A 22 -20.71 4.32 -2.94
C VAL A 22 -21.98 4.19 -3.76
N ALA A 23 -23.02 3.53 -3.23
CA ALA A 23 -24.32 3.45 -3.86
C ALA A 23 -24.90 4.88 -3.93
N ALA A 24 -24.98 5.46 -5.11
CA ALA A 24 -25.71 6.70 -5.31
C ALA A 24 -27.19 6.42 -5.00
N VAL A 25 -27.72 7.08 -4.00
CA VAL A 25 -29.16 7.06 -3.72
C VAL A 25 -29.81 7.75 -4.93
N ILE A 26 -30.36 6.94 -5.84
CA ILE A 26 -31.27 7.45 -6.85
C ILE A 26 -32.58 7.71 -6.10
N GLU A 27 -32.76 8.91 -5.60
CA GLU A 27 -34.10 9.37 -5.22
C GLU A 27 -34.96 9.32 -6.48
N GLN A 28 -35.81 8.31 -6.56
CA GLN A 28 -36.88 8.29 -7.55
C GLN A 28 -37.77 9.49 -7.27
N PRO A 29 -38.02 10.35 -8.23
CA PRO A 29 -39.01 11.40 -8.05
C PRO A 29 -40.36 10.69 -7.82
N SER A 30 -40.91 10.88 -6.62
CA SER A 30 -42.21 10.39 -6.19
C SER A 30 -43.26 10.74 -7.26
N ALA A 31 -43.94 9.68 -7.69
CA ALA A 31 -45.02 9.72 -8.64
C ALA A 31 -46.02 10.83 -8.28
N PHE A 32 -46.25 11.68 -9.25
CA PHE A 32 -47.28 12.70 -9.32
C PHE A 32 -48.65 12.05 -9.07
N GLN A 33 -49.17 12.16 -7.86
CA GLN A 33 -50.57 11.80 -7.60
C GLN A 33 -51.45 12.92 -8.18
N ALA A 34 -52.11 12.58 -9.27
CA ALA A 34 -53.19 13.38 -9.81
C ALA A 34 -54.40 13.35 -8.82
N ALA A 35 -54.60 14.42 -8.05
CA ALA A 35 -55.86 14.68 -7.38
C ALA A 35 -56.66 15.70 -8.21
N ALA A 36 -57.73 15.23 -8.79
CA ALA A 36 -58.77 16.05 -9.36
C ALA A 36 -59.50 16.78 -8.22
N GLY A 37 -59.51 18.10 -8.26
CA GLY A 37 -60.30 18.95 -7.36
C GLY A 37 -60.65 20.26 -8.07
N MET A 38 -61.92 20.42 -8.42
CA MET A 38 -62.56 21.59 -9.00
C MET A 38 -62.42 22.84 -8.08
N GLY A 39 -62.16 24.01 -8.66
CA GLY A 39 -62.33 25.27 -7.94
C GLY A 39 -61.65 26.43 -8.66
N GLY A 40 -62.48 27.30 -9.29
CA GLY A 40 -62.11 28.41 -10.13
C GLY A 40 -61.31 29.53 -9.40
N GLY A 41 -60.49 30.22 -10.16
CA GLY A 41 -59.81 31.44 -9.73
C GLY A 41 -58.76 31.78 -10.79
N GLY A 42 -59.11 32.69 -11.72
CA GLY A 42 -58.18 33.15 -12.74
C GLY A 42 -57.00 33.89 -12.16
N GLN A 43 -55.83 33.27 -12.24
CA GLN A 43 -54.57 33.96 -12.13
C GLN A 43 -53.77 33.67 -13.41
N THR A 44 -53.50 34.74 -14.12
CA THR A 44 -52.61 34.74 -15.28
C THR A 44 -51.22 34.30 -14.85
N PHE A 45 -50.91 33.02 -15.04
CA PHE A 45 -49.56 32.53 -14.90
C PHE A 45 -48.72 33.04 -16.09
N SER A 46 -47.84 33.98 -15.77
CA SER A 46 -46.74 34.35 -16.65
C SER A 46 -45.89 33.12 -16.82
N THR A 47 -45.95 32.48 -17.99
CA THR A 47 -45.05 31.42 -18.40
C THR A 47 -43.66 32.00 -18.60
N ALA A 48 -42.91 32.16 -17.49
CA ALA A 48 -41.48 32.26 -17.59
C ALA A 48 -41.02 30.93 -18.13
N ALA A 49 -40.51 30.90 -19.36
CA ALA A 49 -39.87 29.71 -19.94
C ALA A 49 -38.75 29.29 -19.01
N VAL A 50 -38.95 28.18 -18.30
CA VAL A 50 -37.88 27.50 -17.57
C VAL A 50 -36.94 26.99 -18.63
N GLU A 51 -35.87 27.73 -18.91
CA GLU A 51 -34.78 27.26 -19.74
C GLU A 51 -34.21 26.03 -19.06
N THR A 52 -34.48 24.84 -19.61
CA THR A 52 -33.84 23.57 -19.21
C THR A 52 -32.35 23.76 -19.37
N PRO A 53 -31.53 23.64 -18.30
CA PRO A 53 -30.09 23.82 -18.38
C PRO A 53 -29.55 22.81 -19.38
N LYS A 54 -28.90 23.31 -20.43
CA LYS A 54 -28.26 22.51 -21.47
C LYS A 54 -27.18 21.64 -20.82
N ARG A 55 -27.51 20.39 -20.49
CA ARG A 55 -26.54 19.44 -19.92
C ARG A 55 -25.52 19.09 -21.00
N THR A 56 -24.25 19.31 -20.71
CA THR A 56 -23.12 18.90 -21.54
C THR A 56 -22.48 17.66 -20.97
N PHE A 57 -21.95 16.81 -21.84
CA PHE A 57 -21.27 15.58 -21.42
C PHE A 57 -19.76 15.76 -21.58
N CYS A 58 -19.00 15.24 -20.64
CA CYS A 58 -17.55 15.21 -20.73
C CYS A 58 -17.13 14.26 -21.87
N THR A 59 -16.42 14.78 -22.86
CA THR A 59 -15.94 14.00 -24.03
C THR A 59 -14.97 12.89 -23.65
N ASN A 60 -14.33 12.97 -22.46
CA ASN A 60 -13.31 12.01 -22.03
C ASN A 60 -13.88 10.86 -21.17
N CYS A 61 -14.92 11.10 -20.34
CA CYS A 61 -15.47 10.08 -19.44
C CYS A 61 -16.99 9.90 -19.54
N GLY A 62 -17.69 10.67 -20.37
CA GLY A 62 -19.13 10.61 -20.55
C GLY A 62 -19.96 11.17 -19.38
N ALA A 63 -19.34 11.66 -18.30
CA ALA A 63 -20.06 12.23 -17.16
C ALA A 63 -20.78 13.52 -17.53
N THR A 64 -21.98 13.74 -16.98
CA THR A 64 -22.72 15.00 -17.15
C THR A 64 -22.01 16.12 -16.41
N ILE A 65 -21.77 17.23 -17.07
CA ILE A 65 -21.11 18.43 -16.51
C ILE A 65 -21.96 19.67 -16.79
N GLU A 66 -21.85 20.66 -15.95
CA GLU A 66 -22.42 21.98 -16.20
C GLU A 66 -21.59 22.73 -17.25
N PRO A 67 -22.20 23.53 -18.11
CA PRO A 67 -21.48 24.30 -19.12
C PRO A 67 -20.41 25.19 -18.49
N GLY A 68 -19.15 25.03 -18.92
CA GLY A 68 -18.00 25.80 -18.42
C GLY A 68 -17.35 25.27 -17.15
N GLN A 69 -17.85 24.21 -16.55
CA GLN A 69 -17.21 23.58 -15.38
C GLN A 69 -16.25 22.43 -15.80
N PRO A 70 -15.08 22.32 -15.17
CA PRO A 70 -14.19 21.18 -15.38
C PRO A 70 -14.83 19.89 -14.86
N CYS A 71 -14.64 18.79 -15.59
CA CYS A 71 -15.19 17.50 -15.18
C CYS A 71 -14.52 17.00 -13.89
N THR A 72 -15.26 16.92 -12.79
CA THR A 72 -14.78 16.46 -11.48
C THR A 72 -14.26 15.03 -11.55
N ASN A 73 -14.90 14.11 -12.30
CA ASN A 73 -14.45 12.74 -12.46
C ASN A 73 -13.08 12.63 -13.16
N CYS A 74 -12.85 13.48 -14.17
CA CYS A 74 -11.56 13.53 -14.85
C CYS A 74 -10.48 14.16 -13.95
N ALA A 75 -10.81 15.20 -13.21
CA ALA A 75 -9.90 15.85 -12.27
C ALA A 75 -9.44 14.88 -11.15
N VAL A 76 -10.39 14.12 -10.57
CA VAL A 76 -10.07 13.10 -9.55
C VAL A 76 -9.19 12.00 -10.13
N ARG A 77 -9.47 11.51 -11.34
CA ARG A 77 -8.62 10.50 -12.01
C ARG A 77 -7.22 11.03 -12.31
N GLN A 78 -7.10 12.26 -12.76
CA GLN A 78 -5.79 12.89 -13.01
C GLN A 78 -5.00 13.10 -11.72
N ALA A 79 -5.65 13.56 -10.65
CA ALA A 79 -5.02 13.70 -9.35
C ALA A 79 -4.52 12.35 -8.80
N ALA A 80 -5.33 11.27 -8.92
CA ALA A 80 -4.92 9.93 -8.52
C ALA A 80 -3.73 9.41 -9.35
N ALA A 81 -3.74 9.63 -10.67
CA ALA A 81 -2.63 9.24 -11.54
C ALA A 81 -1.34 10.03 -11.21
N ALA A 82 -1.44 11.34 -10.96
CA ALA A 82 -0.31 12.16 -10.55
C ALA A 82 0.27 11.71 -9.20
N THR A 83 -0.59 11.36 -8.24
CA THR A 83 -0.16 10.81 -6.95
C THR A 83 0.56 9.47 -7.12
N GLN A 84 0.04 8.58 -7.95
CA GLN A 84 0.70 7.30 -8.25
C GLN A 84 2.06 7.49 -8.93
N GLN A 85 2.18 8.42 -9.87
CA GLN A 85 3.46 8.75 -10.51
C GLN A 85 4.47 9.30 -9.50
N ALA A 86 4.05 10.23 -8.64
CA ALA A 86 4.91 10.79 -7.59
C ALA A 86 5.41 9.72 -6.63
N VAL A 87 4.54 8.79 -6.21
CA VAL A 87 4.91 7.65 -5.35
C VAL A 87 5.88 6.72 -6.07
N THR A 88 5.64 6.40 -7.34
CA THR A 88 6.52 5.52 -8.12
C THR A 88 7.91 6.13 -8.31
N THR A 89 7.99 7.42 -8.58
CA THR A 89 9.27 8.15 -8.71
C THR A 89 10.00 8.18 -7.37
N ALA A 90 9.31 8.49 -6.28
CA ALA A 90 9.90 8.48 -4.93
C ALA A 90 10.43 7.10 -4.53
N ILE A 91 9.76 6.01 -4.94
CA ILE A 91 10.23 4.64 -4.70
C ILE A 91 11.49 4.33 -5.51
N SER A 92 11.57 4.76 -6.77
CA SER A 92 12.76 4.51 -7.61
C SER A 92 14.01 5.20 -7.08
N ASP A 93 13.87 6.41 -6.55
CA ASP A 93 14.99 7.20 -6.02
C ASP A 93 15.60 6.63 -4.74
N VAL A 94 14.84 5.81 -4.00
CA VAL A 94 15.33 5.22 -2.74
C VAL A 94 15.87 3.79 -2.88
N VAL A 95 15.84 3.17 -4.08
CA VAL A 95 16.32 1.78 -4.26
C VAL A 95 17.79 1.64 -3.86
N GLY A 96 18.65 2.53 -4.33
CA GLY A 96 20.07 2.55 -3.96
C GLY A 96 20.29 2.76 -2.46
N LEU A 97 19.54 3.69 -1.86
CA LEU A 97 19.60 3.94 -0.42
C LEU A 97 19.12 2.73 0.40
N ARG A 98 18.14 1.97 -0.10
CA ARG A 98 17.66 0.74 0.55
C ARG A 98 18.73 -0.36 0.54
N ALA A 99 19.45 -0.50 -0.59
CA ALA A 99 20.58 -1.43 -0.70
C ALA A 99 21.72 -1.02 0.26
N LEU A 100 22.06 0.27 0.30
CA LEU A 100 23.07 0.79 1.21
C LEU A 100 22.66 0.59 2.68
N GLY A 101 21.41 0.86 3.02
CA GLY A 101 20.87 0.63 4.37
C GLY A 101 20.98 -0.83 4.79
N TYR A 102 20.76 -1.77 3.86
CA TYR A 102 20.97 -3.19 4.11
C TYR A 102 22.44 -3.52 4.42
N ILE A 103 23.38 -2.95 3.68
CA ILE A 103 24.83 -3.13 3.93
C ILE A 103 25.19 -2.62 5.34
N ILE A 104 24.70 -1.44 5.72
CA ILE A 104 24.93 -0.87 7.07
C ILE A 104 24.36 -1.79 8.15
N ASP A 105 23.18 -2.38 7.94
CA ASP A 105 22.55 -3.30 8.89
C ASP A 105 23.32 -4.63 9.03
N VAL A 106 24.07 -5.06 8.02
CA VAL A 106 24.87 -6.30 8.05
C VAL A 106 26.18 -6.14 8.83
N ILE A 107 26.79 -4.95 8.85
CA ILE A 107 28.09 -4.71 9.51
C ILE A 107 28.12 -5.15 10.99
N PRO A 108 27.17 -4.75 11.86
CA PRO A 108 27.15 -5.20 13.25
C PRO A 108 27.06 -6.72 13.38
N MET A 109 26.32 -7.36 12.48
CA MET A 109 26.12 -8.82 12.49
C MET A 109 27.40 -9.56 12.11
N ILE A 110 28.19 -9.03 11.18
CA ILE A 110 29.52 -9.59 10.85
C ILE A 110 30.45 -9.51 12.06
N ILE A 111 30.49 -8.37 12.74
CA ILE A 111 31.34 -8.17 13.93
C ILE A 111 30.96 -9.18 15.02
N ILE A 112 29.68 -9.31 15.33
CA ILE A 112 29.16 -10.26 16.31
C ILE A 112 29.48 -11.70 15.89
N GLY A 113 29.31 -12.03 14.60
CA GLY A 113 29.62 -13.35 14.06
C GLY A 113 31.09 -13.74 14.17
N VAL A 114 32.01 -12.80 13.93
CA VAL A 114 33.46 -13.02 14.12
C VAL A 114 33.77 -13.30 15.59
N VAL A 115 33.21 -12.55 16.53
CA VAL A 115 33.45 -12.73 17.96
C VAL A 115 32.88 -14.06 18.46
N ILE A 116 31.65 -14.39 18.12
CA ILE A 116 30.97 -15.62 18.58
C ILE A 116 31.49 -16.86 17.85
N GLY A 117 31.93 -16.71 16.60
CA GLY A 117 32.42 -17.81 15.76
C GLY A 117 33.64 -18.59 16.31
N TRP A 118 34.33 -18.00 17.29
CA TRP A 118 35.42 -18.69 18.01
C TRP A 118 34.94 -19.86 18.90
N ILE A 119 33.63 -19.93 19.17
CA ILE A 119 33.01 -21.02 19.95
C ILE A 119 32.34 -21.98 18.98
N PRO A 120 32.95 -23.13 18.67
CA PRO A 120 32.36 -24.07 17.70
C PRO A 120 31.03 -24.63 18.23
N ILE A 121 30.10 -24.94 17.31
CA ILE A 121 28.77 -25.52 17.56
C ILE A 121 27.86 -24.63 18.41
N ILE A 122 28.18 -24.38 19.69
CA ILE A 122 27.36 -23.54 20.59
C ILE A 122 27.32 -22.11 20.08
N GLY A 123 28.47 -21.58 19.64
CA GLY A 123 28.56 -20.24 19.07
C GLY A 123 27.66 -20.09 17.83
N ALA A 124 27.59 -21.08 16.97
CA ALA A 124 26.71 -21.02 15.80
C ALA A 124 25.23 -21.02 16.15
N ILE A 125 24.82 -21.81 17.14
CA ILE A 125 23.43 -21.82 17.62
C ILE A 125 23.09 -20.45 18.22
N ILE A 126 23.93 -19.92 19.10
CA ILE A 126 23.72 -18.60 19.71
C ILE A 126 23.67 -17.51 18.64
N PHE A 127 24.62 -17.54 17.69
CA PHE A 127 24.66 -16.58 16.58
C PHE A 127 23.44 -16.71 15.68
N GLY A 128 22.97 -17.93 15.39
CA GLY A 128 21.76 -18.19 14.63
C GLY A 128 20.52 -17.58 15.28
N VAL A 129 20.38 -17.73 16.61
CA VAL A 129 19.28 -17.11 17.38
C VAL A 129 19.38 -15.58 17.35
N ILE A 130 20.57 -15.02 17.55
CA ILE A 130 20.79 -13.58 17.48
C ILE A 130 20.42 -13.03 16.09
N LEU A 131 20.89 -13.69 15.02
CA LEU A 131 20.59 -13.31 13.65
C LEU A 131 19.08 -13.40 13.37
N LEU A 132 18.44 -14.50 13.78
CA LEU A 132 17.00 -14.67 13.59
C LEU A 132 16.22 -13.55 14.26
N CYS A 133 16.48 -13.30 15.52
CA CYS A 133 15.83 -12.22 16.28
C CYS A 133 16.12 -10.86 15.63
N TYR A 134 17.38 -10.59 15.28
CA TYR A 134 17.75 -9.32 14.65
C TYR A 134 17.01 -9.10 13.32
N TRP A 135 17.04 -10.08 12.42
CA TRP A 135 16.40 -9.94 11.11
C TRP A 135 14.88 -9.83 11.18
N LEU A 136 14.21 -10.55 12.08
CA LEU A 136 12.78 -10.42 12.29
C LEU A 136 12.38 -9.08 12.89
N LEU A 137 13.14 -8.61 13.90
CA LEU A 137 12.77 -7.45 14.73
C LEU A 137 13.43 -6.14 14.28
N ARG A 138 14.33 -6.18 13.29
CA ARG A 138 15.10 -4.98 12.88
C ARG A 138 14.25 -3.76 12.52
N ASP A 139 13.05 -3.99 11.98
CA ASP A 139 12.10 -2.94 11.60
C ASP A 139 11.00 -2.73 12.65
N PHE A 140 11.13 -3.31 13.85
CA PHE A 140 10.09 -3.27 14.89
C PHE A 140 9.65 -1.84 15.23
N ALA A 141 10.59 -0.91 15.37
CA ALA A 141 10.31 0.51 15.62
C ALA A 141 9.97 1.31 14.33
N GLY A 142 9.78 0.64 13.17
CA GLY A 142 9.49 1.29 11.87
C GLY A 142 10.72 1.59 11.03
N HIS A 143 11.91 1.39 11.57
CA HIS A 143 13.17 1.65 10.90
C HIS A 143 14.28 0.78 11.49
N SER A 144 15.22 0.34 10.65
CA SER A 144 16.46 -0.32 11.07
C SER A 144 17.57 0.71 11.26
N LEU A 145 18.73 0.27 11.79
CA LEU A 145 19.89 1.15 11.95
C LEU A 145 20.28 1.82 10.62
N GLY A 146 20.41 1.04 9.56
CA GLY A 146 20.72 1.57 8.22
C GLY A 146 19.65 2.55 7.71
N LYS A 147 18.38 2.31 7.99
CA LYS A 147 17.29 3.21 7.61
C LYS A 147 17.30 4.50 8.41
N ILE A 148 17.62 4.46 9.72
CA ILE A 148 17.77 5.67 10.55
C ILE A 148 18.84 6.56 9.95
N VAL A 149 20.03 6.02 9.67
CA VAL A 149 21.16 6.75 9.10
C VAL A 149 20.81 7.41 7.78
N LEU A 150 20.03 6.72 6.93
CA LEU A 150 19.67 7.17 5.60
C LEU A 150 18.34 7.95 5.53
N GLY A 151 17.68 8.16 6.67
CA GLY A 151 16.38 8.86 6.72
C GLY A 151 15.26 8.14 5.98
N LEU A 152 15.22 6.81 6.07
CA LEU A 152 14.21 5.96 5.44
C LEU A 152 13.18 5.49 6.46
N GLU A 153 11.93 5.37 6.03
CA GLU A 153 10.81 4.88 6.85
C GLU A 153 10.01 3.81 6.12
N VAL A 154 9.43 2.87 6.89
CA VAL A 154 8.57 1.81 6.37
C VAL A 154 7.12 2.24 6.51
N VAL A 155 6.43 2.32 5.39
CA VAL A 155 4.99 2.64 5.33
C VAL A 155 4.22 1.53 4.61
N LYS A 156 2.91 1.49 4.76
CA LYS A 156 2.05 0.67 3.92
C LYS A 156 1.98 1.24 2.50
N LYS A 157 1.55 0.45 1.53
CA LYS A 157 1.39 0.90 0.13
C LYS A 157 0.36 2.03 -0.04
N ASP A 158 -0.56 2.18 0.90
CA ASP A 158 -1.52 3.28 0.99
C ASP A 158 -0.95 4.58 1.60
N GLY A 159 0.33 4.58 2.00
CA GLY A 159 1.01 5.71 2.63
C GLY A 159 0.79 5.82 4.14
N THR A 160 -0.03 4.96 4.74
CA THR A 160 -0.25 4.95 6.19
C THR A 160 0.93 4.32 6.94
N PRO A 161 1.13 4.63 8.23
CA PRO A 161 2.17 3.99 9.05
C PRO A 161 2.00 2.47 9.07
N SER A 162 3.10 1.74 8.88
CA SER A 162 3.07 0.28 8.92
C SER A 162 2.88 -0.23 10.35
N ASP A 163 2.06 -1.27 10.51
CA ASP A 163 1.86 -1.97 11.79
C ASP A 163 2.99 -2.98 12.06
N THR A 164 3.14 -3.37 13.32
CA THR A 164 4.20 -4.28 13.76
C THR A 164 4.16 -5.63 13.04
N LYS A 165 2.95 -6.17 12.79
CA LYS A 165 2.78 -7.44 12.06
C LYS A 165 3.36 -7.35 10.65
N ALA A 166 3.03 -6.29 9.91
CA ALA A 166 3.54 -6.08 8.56
C ALA A 166 5.08 -5.91 8.57
N ARG A 167 5.63 -5.22 9.59
CA ARG A 167 7.08 -5.04 9.74
C ARG A 167 7.82 -6.35 9.99
N ILE A 168 7.27 -7.25 10.80
CA ILE A 168 7.84 -8.59 11.03
C ILE A 168 7.67 -9.44 9.76
N LEU A 169 6.47 -9.48 9.18
CA LEU A 169 6.17 -10.32 8.02
C LEU A 169 7.09 -10.02 6.82
N ARG A 170 7.40 -8.74 6.60
CA ARG A 170 8.30 -8.34 5.50
C ARG A 170 9.75 -8.86 5.65
N ASN A 171 10.17 -9.20 6.85
CA ASN A 171 11.51 -9.68 7.15
C ASN A 171 11.61 -11.22 7.24
N VAL A 172 10.49 -11.93 7.18
CA VAL A 172 10.44 -13.41 7.28
C VAL A 172 11.29 -14.05 6.19
N THR A 173 11.25 -13.53 4.96
CA THR A 173 12.02 -14.10 3.83
C THR A 173 13.52 -14.10 4.09
N ILE A 174 14.07 -13.05 4.69
CA ILE A 174 15.50 -12.95 5.03
C ILE A 174 15.83 -13.80 6.27
N ALA A 175 14.87 -13.99 7.17
CA ALA A 175 15.05 -14.75 8.40
C ALA A 175 15.11 -16.27 8.19
N ILE A 176 14.74 -16.78 7.01
CA ILE A 176 14.75 -18.22 6.70
C ILE A 176 16.14 -18.82 6.92
N GLY A 177 17.19 -18.23 6.33
CA GLY A 177 18.55 -18.73 6.45
C GLY A 177 19.05 -18.77 7.91
N PRO A 178 18.96 -17.66 8.66
CA PRO A 178 19.27 -17.66 10.11
C PRO A 178 18.49 -18.70 10.93
N ALA A 179 17.24 -18.99 10.59
CA ALA A 179 16.47 -20.03 11.26
C ALA A 179 17.10 -21.42 11.13
N PHE A 180 17.70 -21.72 9.98
CA PHE A 180 18.42 -22.98 9.76
C PHE A 180 19.76 -23.06 10.51
N LEU A 181 20.42 -21.92 10.79
CA LEU A 181 21.68 -21.91 11.57
C LEU A 181 21.50 -22.47 12.99
N ILE A 182 20.29 -22.48 13.53
CA ILE A 182 19.99 -23.02 14.87
C ILE A 182 20.11 -24.55 14.89
N LEU A 183 20.00 -25.22 13.73
CA LEU A 183 20.14 -26.66 13.63
C LEU A 183 21.63 -27.07 13.71
N PRO A 184 22.04 -27.90 14.68
CA PRO A 184 23.41 -28.31 14.79
C PRO A 184 23.85 -29.11 13.56
N VAL A 185 25.11 -28.99 13.16
CA VAL A 185 25.76 -29.65 12.04
C VAL A 185 25.19 -29.30 10.67
N ILE A 186 23.92 -29.63 10.38
CA ILE A 186 23.26 -29.34 9.09
C ILE A 186 23.10 -27.85 8.88
N GLY A 187 22.79 -27.11 9.91
CA GLY A 187 22.61 -25.63 9.87
C GLY A 187 23.89 -24.89 9.47
N TYR A 188 25.05 -25.42 9.78
CA TYR A 188 26.34 -24.82 9.38
C TYR A 188 26.51 -24.71 7.86
N VAL A 189 25.98 -25.68 7.11
CA VAL A 189 26.04 -25.68 5.66
C VAL A 189 24.81 -25.06 5.04
N LEU A 190 23.61 -25.49 5.47
CA LEU A 190 22.37 -25.02 4.88
C LEU A 190 22.02 -23.57 5.26
N GLY A 191 22.31 -23.13 6.47
CA GLY A 191 21.99 -21.79 6.93
C GLY A 191 22.64 -20.69 6.07
N PRO A 192 23.98 -20.68 5.89
CA PRO A 192 24.64 -19.70 5.01
C PRO A 192 24.19 -19.78 3.55
N VAL A 193 24.00 -20.99 3.01
CA VAL A 193 23.57 -21.19 1.62
C VAL A 193 22.16 -20.60 1.42
N LEU A 194 21.21 -20.94 2.29
CA LEU A 194 19.85 -20.40 2.22
C LEU A 194 19.84 -18.88 2.46
N SER A 195 20.65 -18.38 3.40
CA SER A 195 20.79 -16.93 3.62
C SER A 195 21.25 -16.24 2.34
N LEU A 196 22.28 -16.78 1.67
CA LEU A 196 22.79 -16.22 0.43
C LEU A 196 21.74 -16.23 -0.67
N ILE A 197 21.03 -17.35 -0.86
CA ILE A 197 19.96 -17.46 -1.85
C ILE A 197 18.86 -16.42 -1.57
N CYS A 198 18.39 -16.32 -0.34
CA CYS A 198 17.36 -15.35 0.03
C CYS A 198 17.82 -13.90 -0.20
N ILE A 199 19.05 -13.57 0.21
CA ILE A 199 19.60 -12.22 0.03
C ILE A 199 19.73 -11.86 -1.45
N VAL A 200 20.29 -12.77 -2.25
CA VAL A 200 20.46 -12.56 -3.70
C VAL A 200 19.10 -12.40 -4.38
N THR A 201 18.14 -13.27 -4.06
CA THR A 201 16.79 -13.21 -4.63
C THR A 201 16.09 -11.89 -4.25
N GLU A 202 16.14 -11.48 -2.99
CA GLU A 202 15.58 -10.21 -2.51
C GLU A 202 16.25 -9.01 -3.18
N MET A 203 17.57 -9.07 -3.40
CA MET A 203 18.32 -8.00 -4.06
C MET A 203 17.95 -7.90 -5.55
N ILE A 204 17.87 -9.03 -6.25
CA ILE A 204 17.42 -9.06 -7.65
C ILE A 204 16.00 -8.50 -7.76
N MET A 205 15.09 -8.96 -6.90
CA MET A 205 13.72 -8.45 -6.88
C MET A 205 13.66 -6.95 -6.62
N LEU A 206 14.46 -6.45 -5.67
CA LEU A 206 14.55 -5.01 -5.39
C LEU A 206 15.03 -4.21 -6.61
N LEU A 207 16.03 -4.70 -7.34
CA LEU A 207 16.58 -4.03 -8.50
C LEU A 207 15.65 -4.07 -9.71
N VAL A 208 15.01 -5.21 -9.97
CA VAL A 208 14.13 -5.42 -11.14
C VAL A 208 12.75 -4.81 -10.92
N THR A 209 12.11 -5.11 -9.79
CA THR A 209 10.71 -4.73 -9.54
C THR A 209 10.54 -3.54 -8.60
N LYS A 210 11.66 -2.98 -8.09
CA LYS A 210 11.70 -1.90 -7.10
C LYS A 210 11.05 -2.26 -5.74
N GLU A 211 10.62 -3.51 -5.59
CA GLU A 211 10.00 -4.06 -4.38
C GLU A 211 10.65 -5.38 -4.00
N ARG A 212 10.88 -5.63 -2.71
CA ARG A 212 11.34 -6.93 -2.21
C ARG A 212 10.17 -7.89 -2.08
N ILE A 213 10.46 -9.21 -2.05
CA ILE A 213 9.43 -10.24 -1.81
C ILE A 213 8.74 -9.99 -0.47
N GLY A 214 9.51 -9.73 0.58
CA GLY A 214 8.96 -9.40 1.90
C GLY A 214 8.08 -8.16 1.91
N ASP A 215 8.42 -7.12 1.13
CA ASP A 215 7.58 -5.91 0.98
C ASP A 215 6.24 -6.23 0.33
N ARG A 216 6.22 -7.12 -0.67
CA ARG A 216 4.98 -7.59 -1.33
C ARG A 216 4.10 -8.39 -0.39
N LEU A 217 4.69 -9.33 0.36
CA LEU A 217 3.97 -10.16 1.32
C LEU A 217 3.31 -9.33 2.43
N ALA A 218 3.99 -8.28 2.87
CA ALA A 218 3.53 -7.42 3.95
C ALA A 218 2.68 -6.22 3.50
N GLY A 219 2.54 -5.97 2.19
CA GLY A 219 1.85 -4.80 1.65
C GLY A 219 2.51 -3.48 2.04
N THR A 220 3.84 -3.47 2.21
CA THR A 220 4.62 -2.32 2.66
C THR A 220 5.56 -1.78 1.58
N THR A 221 6.01 -0.55 1.77
CA THR A 221 7.07 0.06 0.95
C THR A 221 8.00 0.88 1.85
N VAL A 222 9.15 1.29 1.31
CA VAL A 222 10.10 2.17 2.00
C VAL A 222 10.14 3.50 1.28
N VAL A 223 9.97 4.56 2.02
CA VAL A 223 10.00 5.95 1.52
C VAL A 223 11.05 6.76 2.26
N LYS A 224 11.49 7.86 1.66
CA LYS A 224 12.34 8.82 2.33
C LYS A 224 11.50 9.63 3.31
N LYS A 225 11.92 9.71 4.57
CA LYS A 225 11.25 10.51 5.58
C LYS A 225 11.39 11.98 5.21
N LEU A 226 10.28 12.66 4.98
CA LEU A 226 10.24 14.11 4.84
C LEU A 226 10.55 14.73 6.20
N ARG A 227 11.60 15.53 6.26
CA ARG A 227 11.96 16.34 7.44
C ARG A 227 11.14 17.61 7.49
#